data_c91fbf894c6be84644dfc514a46b255c
#
_entry.id   c91fbf894c6be84644dfc514a46b255c
#
_cell.length_a   1.000
_cell.length_b   1.000
_cell.length_c   1.000
_cell.angle_alpha   90.00
_cell.angle_beta   90.00
_cell.angle_gamma   90.00
#
_symmetry.space_group_name_H-M   'P 1'
#
loop_
_entity.id
_entity.type
_entity.pdbx_description
1 polymer ?
#
loop_
_entity_poly.entity_id
_entity_poly.type
_entity_poly.pdbx_seq_one_letter_code
_entity_poly.pdbx_strand_id
1 'polypeptide(L)'
;KSVLVTALTNRALMEVAGKSSLSEVIQNKQVYKTKITSDESKEIPSLQLEKDVTPKKGCIVLATFFVSSGLAAELASETPFDYVIVDEASQALLAMLGAARLLGKQVVFVGDTNQLPPVVQLKKSKIRDNNYLRLVEGLDAVTNNGAMPLYQLTESFRLCNRAVSYTNFFYNGNLSSKSKMRFADIPNLFFMHKEG
;
A
#
# COMPACT_ATOMS: atom_id res chain seq x y z
N LYS A 1 -11.96 -17.30 4.83
CA LYS A 1 -11.65 -15.97 5.32
C LYS A 1 -12.08 -14.95 4.29
N SER A 2 -12.48 -13.74 4.73
CA SER A 2 -12.74 -12.58 3.89
C SER A 2 -11.56 -11.60 4.02
N VAL A 3 -11.11 -11.04 2.89
CA VAL A 3 -9.94 -10.15 2.86
C VAL A 3 -10.31 -8.85 2.15
N LEU A 4 -10.00 -7.72 2.76
CA LEU A 4 -9.98 -6.42 2.11
C LEU A 4 -8.53 -6.01 1.86
N VAL A 5 -8.19 -5.63 0.63
CA VAL A 5 -6.94 -4.94 0.32
C VAL A 5 -7.27 -3.50 -0.03
N THR A 6 -6.62 -2.57 0.65
CA THR A 6 -6.83 -1.14 0.41
C THR A 6 -5.50 -0.45 0.11
N ALA A 7 -5.53 0.49 -0.83
CA ALA A 7 -4.37 1.27 -1.26
C ALA A 7 -4.80 2.69 -1.67
N LEU A 8 -3.84 3.59 -1.85
CA LEU A 8 -4.13 4.98 -2.22
C LEU A 8 -4.79 5.09 -3.61
N THR A 9 -4.33 4.29 -4.58
CA THR A 9 -4.72 4.42 -5.99
C THR A 9 -5.30 3.14 -6.57
N ASN A 10 -6.16 3.28 -7.58
CA ASN A 10 -6.63 2.15 -8.37
C ASN A 10 -5.49 1.41 -9.07
N ARG A 11 -4.42 2.10 -9.46
CA ARG A 11 -3.24 1.47 -10.09
C ARG A 11 -2.54 0.52 -9.13
N ALA A 12 -2.31 0.92 -7.88
CA ALA A 12 -1.74 0.04 -6.85
C ALA A 12 -2.59 -1.23 -6.64
N LEU A 13 -3.92 -1.09 -6.60
CA LEU A 13 -4.83 -2.24 -6.50
C LEU A 13 -4.72 -3.17 -7.70
N MET A 14 -4.54 -2.65 -8.93
CA MET A 14 -4.32 -3.46 -10.12
C MET A 14 -2.97 -4.19 -10.08
N GLU A 15 -1.93 -3.55 -9.56
CA GLU A 15 -0.63 -4.20 -9.35
C GLU A 15 -0.70 -5.35 -8.35
N VAL A 16 -1.52 -5.22 -7.31
CA VAL A 16 -1.81 -6.33 -6.39
C VAL A 16 -2.55 -7.44 -7.13
N ALA A 17 -3.63 -7.13 -7.85
CA ALA A 17 -4.40 -8.11 -8.60
C ALA A 17 -3.56 -8.85 -9.65
N GLY A 18 -2.61 -8.17 -10.30
CA GLY A 18 -1.70 -8.75 -11.30
C GLY A 18 -0.61 -9.66 -10.76
N LYS A 19 -0.49 -9.86 -9.43
CA LYS A 19 0.54 -10.73 -8.87
C LYS A 19 0.28 -12.20 -9.20
N SER A 20 1.32 -12.91 -9.63
CA SER A 20 1.24 -14.34 -9.97
C SER A 20 0.73 -15.20 -8.81
N SER A 21 1.00 -14.80 -7.57
CA SER A 21 0.48 -15.46 -6.36
C SER A 21 -1.05 -15.42 -6.22
N LEU A 22 -1.73 -14.51 -6.92
CA LEU A 22 -3.18 -14.39 -6.93
C LEU A 22 -3.83 -14.97 -8.19
N SER A 23 -3.05 -15.54 -9.11
CA SER A 23 -3.57 -16.02 -10.40
C SER A 23 -4.72 -17.04 -10.27
N GLU A 24 -4.61 -17.99 -9.34
CA GLU A 24 -5.67 -18.98 -9.09
C GLU A 24 -6.95 -18.33 -8.55
N VAL A 25 -6.84 -17.44 -7.58
CA VAL A 25 -7.97 -16.73 -6.97
C VAL A 25 -8.66 -15.82 -8.00
N ILE A 26 -7.87 -15.19 -8.88
CA ILE A 26 -8.38 -14.39 -10.01
C ILE A 26 -9.12 -15.25 -11.02
N GLN A 27 -8.54 -16.39 -11.44
CA GLN A 27 -9.19 -17.31 -12.39
C GLN A 27 -10.50 -17.85 -11.84
N ASN A 28 -10.56 -18.11 -10.55
CA ASN A 28 -11.76 -18.55 -9.83
C ASN A 28 -12.79 -17.43 -9.60
N LYS A 29 -12.55 -16.20 -10.12
CA LYS A 29 -13.43 -15.03 -9.97
C LYS A 29 -13.71 -14.65 -8.52
N GLN A 30 -12.74 -14.85 -7.65
CA GLN A 30 -12.83 -14.58 -6.21
C GLN A 30 -12.18 -13.24 -5.81
N VAL A 31 -11.76 -12.42 -6.77
CA VAL A 31 -11.23 -11.08 -6.56
C VAL A 31 -12.18 -10.04 -7.12
N TYR A 32 -12.60 -9.13 -6.27
CA TYR A 32 -13.56 -8.08 -6.55
C TYR A 32 -12.89 -6.72 -6.42
N LYS A 33 -13.26 -5.77 -7.27
CA LYS A 33 -12.78 -4.39 -7.20
C LYS A 33 -13.95 -3.42 -7.28
N THR A 34 -13.94 -2.37 -6.49
CA THR A 34 -15.05 -1.41 -6.37
C THR A 34 -15.24 -0.55 -7.63
N LYS A 35 -14.21 -0.41 -8.44
CA LYS A 35 -14.26 0.29 -9.73
C LYS A 35 -13.32 -0.40 -10.71
N ILE A 36 -13.83 -0.75 -11.88
CA ILE A 36 -13.06 -1.33 -12.98
C ILE A 36 -13.27 -0.47 -14.22
N THR A 37 -12.19 -0.05 -14.86
CA THR A 37 -12.21 0.63 -16.16
C THR A 37 -12.19 -0.38 -17.29
N SER A 38 -12.49 0.08 -18.52
CA SER A 38 -12.42 -0.76 -19.72
C SER A 38 -11.03 -1.37 -19.97
N ASP A 39 -9.97 -0.60 -19.64
CA ASP A 39 -8.59 -1.06 -19.82
C ASP A 39 -8.17 -2.07 -18.74
N GLU A 40 -8.58 -1.84 -17.49
CA GLU A 40 -8.39 -2.80 -16.39
C GLU A 40 -9.12 -4.13 -16.66
N SER A 41 -10.31 -4.07 -17.25
CA SER A 41 -11.07 -5.26 -17.68
C SER A 41 -10.35 -6.06 -18.78
N LYS A 42 -9.63 -5.38 -19.67
CA LYS A 42 -8.79 -6.04 -20.69
C LYS A 42 -7.52 -6.64 -20.08
N GLU A 43 -6.91 -5.92 -19.12
CA GLU A 43 -5.70 -6.35 -18.43
C GLU A 43 -5.96 -7.60 -17.57
N ILE A 44 -7.06 -7.64 -16.82
CA ILE A 44 -7.46 -8.78 -15.97
C ILE A 44 -8.94 -9.12 -16.20
N PRO A 45 -9.27 -9.91 -17.22
CA PRO A 45 -10.67 -10.18 -17.59
C PRO A 45 -11.49 -10.91 -16.52
N SER A 46 -10.84 -11.65 -15.63
CA SER A 46 -11.51 -12.40 -14.58
C SER A 46 -11.77 -11.59 -13.30
N LEU A 47 -11.30 -10.33 -13.24
CA LEU A 47 -11.55 -9.43 -12.12
C LEU A 47 -13.04 -9.07 -12.06
N GLN A 48 -13.66 -9.21 -10.89
CA GLN A 48 -15.08 -8.97 -10.72
C GLN A 48 -15.36 -7.54 -10.25
N LEU A 49 -16.37 -6.89 -10.84
CA LEU A 49 -16.85 -5.60 -10.36
C LEU A 49 -17.80 -5.81 -9.16
N GLU A 50 -17.51 -5.14 -8.06
CA GLU A 50 -18.42 -5.06 -6.91
C GLU A 50 -18.41 -3.60 -6.42
N LYS A 51 -19.50 -2.89 -6.62
CA LYS A 51 -19.59 -1.47 -6.26
C LYS A 51 -19.54 -1.27 -4.74
N ASP A 52 -20.15 -2.18 -4.01
CA ASP A 52 -20.18 -2.14 -2.56
C ASP A 52 -19.05 -2.98 -1.98
N VAL A 53 -18.43 -2.50 -0.90
CA VAL A 53 -17.33 -3.21 -0.22
C VAL A 53 -17.96 -4.27 0.69
N THR A 54 -18.38 -5.39 0.11
CA THR A 54 -19.07 -6.44 0.85
C THR A 54 -18.11 -7.59 1.19
N PRO A 55 -18.00 -8.01 2.46
CA PRO A 55 -17.16 -9.14 2.84
C PRO A 55 -17.72 -10.45 2.31
N LYS A 56 -16.91 -11.17 1.53
CA LYS A 56 -17.26 -12.48 0.97
C LYS A 56 -16.25 -13.52 1.42
N LYS A 57 -16.74 -14.63 1.97
CA LYS A 57 -15.87 -15.72 2.43
C LYS A 57 -15.13 -16.36 1.24
N GLY A 58 -13.82 -16.52 1.37
CA GLY A 58 -12.94 -17.03 0.33
C GLY A 58 -12.58 -16.03 -0.76
N CYS A 59 -12.98 -14.76 -0.60
CA CYS A 59 -12.77 -13.72 -1.61
C CYS A 59 -11.89 -12.59 -1.09
N ILE A 60 -11.31 -11.88 -2.04
CA ILE A 60 -10.54 -10.64 -1.83
C ILE A 60 -11.33 -9.49 -2.43
N VAL A 61 -11.49 -8.41 -1.68
CA VAL A 61 -12.08 -7.16 -2.13
C VAL A 61 -10.98 -6.11 -2.23
N LEU A 62 -10.93 -5.38 -3.33
CA LEU A 62 -9.96 -4.32 -3.60
C LEU A 62 -10.70 -2.97 -3.59
N ALA A 63 -10.31 -2.07 -2.69
CA ALA A 63 -10.91 -0.75 -2.55
C ALA A 63 -9.84 0.31 -2.25
N THR A 64 -10.03 1.55 -2.71
CA THR A 64 -9.12 2.63 -2.34
C THR A 64 -9.31 3.07 -0.89
N PHE A 65 -8.32 3.75 -0.31
CA PHE A 65 -8.40 4.31 1.05
C PHE A 65 -9.66 5.15 1.26
N PHE A 66 -10.08 5.91 0.25
CA PHE A 66 -11.27 6.74 0.35
C PHE A 66 -12.55 5.91 0.46
N VAL A 67 -12.66 4.85 -0.36
CA VAL A 67 -13.83 3.96 -0.34
C VAL A 67 -13.89 3.19 0.97
N SER A 68 -12.76 2.61 1.41
CA SER A 68 -12.71 1.87 2.68
C SER A 68 -12.95 2.77 3.90
N SER A 69 -12.47 4.02 3.87
CA SER A 69 -12.74 4.98 4.95
C SER A 69 -14.21 5.38 5.02
N GLY A 70 -14.87 5.54 3.87
CA GLY A 70 -16.34 5.76 3.81
C GLY A 70 -17.10 4.60 4.45
N LEU A 71 -16.78 3.38 4.07
CA LEU A 71 -17.37 2.17 4.66
C LEU A 71 -17.17 2.11 6.19
N ALA A 72 -15.98 2.43 6.68
CA ALA A 72 -15.70 2.43 8.12
C ALA A 72 -16.53 3.47 8.88
N ALA A 73 -16.83 4.61 8.25
CA ALA A 73 -17.69 5.64 8.84
C ALA A 73 -19.15 5.18 8.94
N GLU A 74 -19.61 4.36 8.00
CA GLU A 74 -20.97 3.81 8.00
C GLU A 74 -21.14 2.65 8.98
N LEU A 75 -20.12 1.78 9.11
CA LEU A 75 -20.15 0.53 9.87
C LEU A 75 -19.53 0.67 11.28
N ALA A 76 -19.72 1.77 11.96
CA ALA A 76 -19.02 2.20 13.18
C ALA A 76 -18.91 1.17 14.34
N SER A 77 -19.56 0.01 14.27
CA SER A 77 -19.55 -1.02 15.33
C SER A 77 -19.18 -2.45 14.86
N GLU A 78 -19.00 -2.67 13.56
CA GLU A 78 -18.75 -4.01 13.02
C GLU A 78 -17.35 -4.10 12.35
N THR A 79 -16.64 -5.20 12.61
CA THR A 79 -15.41 -5.54 11.89
C THR A 79 -15.73 -6.59 10.81
N PRO A 80 -16.17 -6.16 9.61
CA PRO A 80 -16.76 -7.07 8.63
C PRO A 80 -15.79 -8.04 7.99
N PHE A 81 -14.48 -7.68 7.92
CA PHE A 81 -13.47 -8.51 7.29
C PHE A 81 -12.66 -9.30 8.31
N ASP A 82 -12.26 -10.52 7.95
CA ASP A 82 -11.30 -11.30 8.74
C ASP A 82 -9.91 -10.66 8.69
N TYR A 83 -9.49 -10.15 7.51
CA TYR A 83 -8.22 -9.47 7.31
C TYR A 83 -8.41 -8.18 6.51
N VAL A 84 -7.67 -7.14 6.89
CA VAL A 84 -7.48 -5.94 6.08
C VAL A 84 -5.98 -5.77 5.83
N ILE A 85 -5.60 -5.64 4.56
CA ILE A 85 -4.22 -5.36 4.15
C ILE A 85 -4.21 -3.93 3.59
N VAL A 86 -3.41 -3.08 4.18
CA VAL A 86 -3.20 -1.70 3.73
C VAL A 86 -1.88 -1.66 2.98
N ASP A 87 -1.95 -1.58 1.67
CA ASP A 87 -0.77 -1.45 0.81
C ASP A 87 -0.40 0.02 0.62
N GLU A 88 0.87 0.33 0.43
CA GLU A 88 1.40 1.71 0.39
C GLU A 88 1.00 2.52 1.65
N ALA A 89 1.04 1.89 2.82
CA ALA A 89 0.56 2.49 4.07
C ALA A 89 1.32 3.77 4.48
N SER A 90 2.54 3.97 3.99
CA SER A 90 3.30 5.22 4.14
C SER A 90 2.60 6.43 3.51
N GLN A 91 1.73 6.21 2.54
CA GLN A 91 0.93 7.26 1.88
C GLN A 91 -0.47 7.44 2.49
N ALA A 92 -0.77 6.74 3.58
CA ALA A 92 -2.04 6.85 4.26
C ALA A 92 -2.00 7.88 5.41
N LEU A 93 -3.02 8.72 5.49
CA LEU A 93 -3.26 9.53 6.67
C LEU A 93 -3.59 8.63 7.87
N LEU A 94 -3.30 9.07 9.09
CA LEU A 94 -3.61 8.30 10.30
C LEU A 94 -5.10 7.91 10.38
N ALA A 95 -6.00 8.78 9.96
CA ALA A 95 -7.44 8.49 9.92
C ALA A 95 -7.78 7.31 8.99
N MET A 96 -7.08 7.17 7.86
CA MET A 96 -7.28 6.05 6.91
C MET A 96 -6.78 4.72 7.50
N LEU A 97 -5.66 4.75 8.24
CA LEU A 97 -5.17 3.57 8.96
C LEU A 97 -6.13 3.17 10.10
N GLY A 98 -6.68 4.16 10.80
CA GLY A 98 -7.72 3.96 11.81
C GLY A 98 -8.99 3.34 11.20
N ALA A 99 -9.44 3.83 10.05
CA ALA A 99 -10.57 3.26 9.32
C ALA A 99 -10.31 1.78 8.93
N ALA A 100 -9.13 1.46 8.40
CA ALA A 100 -8.74 0.08 8.10
C ALA A 100 -8.78 -0.82 9.35
N ARG A 101 -8.36 -0.28 10.51
CA ARG A 101 -8.39 -1.00 11.79
C ARG A 101 -9.82 -1.31 12.27
N LEU A 102 -10.77 -0.44 11.97
CA LEU A 102 -12.19 -0.68 12.29
C LEU A 102 -12.80 -1.77 11.40
N LEU A 103 -12.35 -1.89 10.14
CA LEU A 103 -12.93 -2.84 9.17
C LEU A 103 -12.43 -4.28 9.34
N GLY A 104 -11.29 -4.51 9.99
CA GLY A 104 -10.67 -5.83 10.04
C GLY A 104 -10.46 -6.37 11.45
N LYS A 105 -10.73 -7.67 11.64
CA LYS A 105 -10.35 -8.37 12.87
C LYS A 105 -8.83 -8.38 13.04
N GLN A 106 -8.11 -8.56 11.93
CA GLN A 106 -6.65 -8.45 11.86
C GLN A 106 -6.28 -7.48 10.72
N VAL A 107 -5.30 -6.62 10.98
CA VAL A 107 -4.85 -5.62 10.00
C VAL A 107 -3.34 -5.73 9.81
N VAL A 108 -2.93 -5.69 8.55
CA VAL A 108 -1.52 -5.66 8.14
C VAL A 108 -1.27 -4.35 7.40
N PHE A 109 -0.37 -3.53 7.90
CA PHE A 109 0.12 -2.35 7.21
C PHE A 109 1.40 -2.70 6.45
N VAL A 110 1.38 -2.52 5.14
CA VAL A 110 2.54 -2.71 4.25
C VAL A 110 2.96 -1.35 3.74
N GLY A 111 4.16 -0.93 4.05
CA GLY A 111 4.66 0.39 3.68
C GLY A 111 6.10 0.58 4.08
N ASP A 112 6.63 1.75 3.80
CA ASP A 112 8.02 2.10 4.04
C ASP A 112 8.10 3.55 4.52
N THR A 113 8.46 3.75 5.77
CA THR A 113 8.57 5.08 6.41
C THR A 113 9.70 5.93 5.83
N ASN A 114 10.65 5.33 5.10
CA ASN A 114 11.70 6.04 4.37
C ASN A 114 11.25 6.54 2.99
N GLN A 115 10.03 6.19 2.54
CA GLN A 115 9.44 6.73 1.32
C GLN A 115 8.70 8.05 1.58
N LEU A 116 8.25 8.69 0.49
CA LEU A 116 7.57 9.97 0.59
C LEU A 116 6.26 9.85 1.39
N PRO A 117 6.05 10.76 2.35
CA PRO A 117 4.79 10.82 3.09
C PRO A 117 3.63 11.28 2.19
N PRO A 118 2.38 11.20 2.67
CA PRO A 118 1.22 11.68 1.94
C PRO A 118 1.36 13.13 1.50
N VAL A 119 0.96 13.41 0.25
CA VAL A 119 0.89 14.79 -0.24
C VAL A 119 -0.40 15.43 0.27
N VAL A 120 -0.27 16.44 1.10
CA VAL A 120 -1.39 17.23 1.60
C VAL A 120 -1.32 18.68 1.11
N GLN A 121 -2.47 19.27 0.81
CA GLN A 121 -2.53 20.67 0.32
C GLN A 121 -2.34 21.70 1.44
N LEU A 122 -2.18 21.27 2.69
CA LEU A 122 -1.97 22.15 3.82
C LEU A 122 -0.52 22.67 3.82
N LYS A 123 -0.34 23.98 4.11
CA LYS A 123 1.00 24.56 4.22
C LYS A 123 1.80 23.87 5.33
N LYS A 124 3.08 23.54 5.07
CA LYS A 124 3.97 22.89 6.03
C LYS A 124 4.05 23.63 7.38
N SER A 125 4.03 24.97 7.37
CA SER A 125 3.96 25.76 8.61
C SER A 125 2.72 25.42 9.45
N LYS A 126 1.54 25.36 8.82
CA LYS A 126 0.30 25.03 9.53
C LYS A 126 0.28 23.60 10.09
N ILE A 127 0.91 22.65 9.40
CA ILE A 127 1.05 21.28 9.91
C ILE A 127 1.90 21.27 11.17
N ARG A 128 3.04 21.96 11.16
CA ARG A 128 3.96 22.08 12.29
C ARG A 128 3.34 22.85 13.46
N ASP A 129 2.80 24.05 13.18
CA ASP A 129 2.31 24.97 14.21
C ASP A 129 1.08 24.41 14.97
N ASN A 130 0.30 23.52 14.32
CA ASN A 130 -0.85 22.83 14.94
C ASN A 130 -0.54 21.38 15.35
N ASN A 131 0.71 20.94 15.25
CA ASN A 131 1.14 19.59 15.62
C ASN A 131 0.41 18.47 14.85
N TYR A 132 0.08 18.70 13.58
CA TYR A 132 -0.66 17.75 12.73
C TYR A 132 0.26 16.70 12.05
N LEU A 133 1.57 16.71 12.33
CA LEU A 133 2.51 15.81 11.66
C LEU A 133 2.10 14.34 11.80
N ARG A 134 1.74 13.92 13.01
CA ARG A 134 1.27 12.54 13.26
C ARG A 134 -0.01 12.16 12.52
N LEU A 135 -0.86 13.14 12.22
CA LEU A 135 -2.09 12.89 11.45
C LEU A 135 -1.78 12.69 9.96
N VAL A 136 -0.73 13.35 9.47
CA VAL A 136 -0.27 13.25 8.08
C VAL A 136 0.60 12.01 7.88
N GLU A 137 1.61 11.81 8.71
CA GLU A 137 2.53 10.67 8.67
C GLU A 137 1.97 9.50 9.50
N GLY A 138 0.86 8.94 9.01
CA GLY A 138 0.07 7.95 9.75
C GLY A 138 0.85 6.69 10.09
N LEU A 139 1.64 6.15 9.14
CA LEU A 139 2.41 4.93 9.37
C LEU A 139 3.48 5.14 10.45
N ASP A 140 4.21 6.26 10.41
CA ASP A 140 5.17 6.63 11.45
C ASP A 140 4.52 6.76 12.82
N ALA A 141 3.35 7.39 12.86
CA ALA A 141 2.61 7.54 14.12
C ALA A 141 2.20 6.20 14.74
N VAL A 142 1.90 5.20 13.91
CA VAL A 142 1.51 3.85 14.35
C VAL A 142 2.75 3.02 14.74
N THR A 143 3.82 3.05 13.97
CA THR A 143 5.02 2.23 14.20
C THR A 143 5.83 2.71 15.41
N ASN A 144 5.95 4.02 15.60
CA ASN A 144 6.73 4.60 16.69
C ASN A 144 6.11 4.43 18.09
N ASN A 145 4.85 4.02 18.17
CA ASN A 145 4.20 3.77 19.48
C ASN A 145 4.55 2.40 20.10
N GLY A 146 5.29 1.53 19.40
CA GLY A 146 5.67 0.21 19.90
C GLY A 146 4.50 -0.75 20.17
N ALA A 147 3.27 -0.37 19.81
CA ALA A 147 2.04 -1.12 20.10
C ALA A 147 1.79 -2.27 19.10
N MET A 148 2.54 -2.33 18.01
CA MET A 148 2.35 -3.31 16.94
C MET A 148 3.67 -4.02 16.63
N PRO A 149 3.63 -5.33 16.32
CA PRO A 149 4.82 -6.03 15.83
C PRO A 149 5.25 -5.45 14.48
N LEU A 150 6.54 -5.16 14.36
CA LEU A 150 7.16 -4.63 13.15
C LEU A 150 8.06 -5.69 12.53
N TYR A 151 7.88 -5.94 11.23
CA TYR A 151 8.72 -6.83 10.44
C TYR A 151 9.35 -6.04 9.30
N GLN A 152 10.67 -5.97 9.27
CA GLN A 152 11.40 -5.33 8.19
C GLN A 152 11.79 -6.36 7.13
N LEU A 153 11.42 -6.10 5.87
CA LEU A 153 11.92 -6.85 4.73
C LEU A 153 13.33 -6.37 4.40
N THR A 154 14.27 -7.31 4.31
CA THR A 154 15.71 -7.03 4.10
C THR A 154 16.19 -7.42 2.70
N GLU A 155 15.32 -7.93 1.85
CA GLU A 155 15.64 -8.35 0.49
C GLU A 155 14.83 -7.57 -0.54
N SER A 156 15.52 -7.03 -1.54
CA SER A 156 14.90 -6.37 -2.69
C SER A 156 15.05 -7.23 -3.95
N PHE A 157 13.93 -7.57 -4.58
CA PHE A 157 13.90 -8.23 -5.89
C PHE A 157 13.81 -7.23 -7.06
N ARG A 158 13.59 -5.95 -6.75
CA ARG A 158 13.49 -4.85 -7.74
C ARG A 158 14.84 -4.18 -7.97
N LEU A 159 15.56 -3.86 -6.90
CA LEU A 159 16.79 -3.08 -6.96
C LEU A 159 18.00 -3.99 -7.23
N CYS A 160 18.81 -3.65 -8.22
CA CYS A 160 20.10 -4.31 -8.44
C CYS A 160 21.10 -3.97 -7.31
N ASN A 161 22.19 -4.74 -7.19
CA ASN A 161 23.20 -4.57 -6.14
C ASN A 161 23.73 -3.13 -6.04
N ARG A 162 23.99 -2.47 -7.18
CA ARG A 162 24.49 -1.09 -7.20
C ARG A 162 23.44 -0.10 -6.68
N ALA A 163 22.15 -0.25 -7.03
CA ALA A 163 21.09 0.58 -6.50
C ALA A 163 20.93 0.37 -4.99
N VAL A 164 20.97 -0.88 -4.53
CA VAL A 164 20.94 -1.20 -3.09
C VAL A 164 22.09 -0.55 -2.33
N SER A 165 23.32 -0.51 -2.89
CA SER A 165 24.46 0.11 -2.20
C SER A 165 24.23 1.62 -1.88
N TYR A 166 23.48 2.32 -2.71
CA TYR A 166 23.10 3.72 -2.46
C TYR A 166 21.91 3.86 -1.52
N THR A 167 20.89 3.00 -1.67
CA THR A 167 19.67 3.09 -0.84
C THR A 167 19.89 2.54 0.56
N ASN A 168 20.87 1.69 0.76
CA ASN A 168 21.17 1.01 2.03
C ASN A 168 21.47 1.97 3.19
N PHE A 169 21.89 3.20 2.88
CA PHE A 169 22.04 4.26 3.87
C PHE A 169 20.73 4.51 4.66
N PHE A 170 19.57 4.47 3.98
CA PHE A 170 18.26 4.67 4.60
C PHE A 170 17.76 3.45 5.39
N TYR A 171 18.37 2.28 5.18
CA TYR A 171 17.95 1.02 5.79
C TYR A 171 19.02 0.44 6.73
N ASN A 172 19.89 1.29 7.27
CA ASN A 172 20.95 0.92 8.23
C ASN A 172 21.85 -0.24 7.75
N GLY A 173 22.09 -0.33 6.45
CA GLY A 173 22.91 -1.40 5.88
C GLY A 173 22.23 -2.77 5.77
N ASN A 174 20.95 -2.90 6.14
CA ASN A 174 20.25 -4.18 6.24
C ASN A 174 19.60 -4.67 4.93
N LEU A 175 19.61 -3.85 3.86
CA LEU A 175 18.99 -4.22 2.59
C LEU A 175 19.98 -4.96 1.69
N SER A 176 19.56 -6.10 1.13
CA SER A 176 20.31 -6.89 0.14
C SER A 176 19.53 -7.02 -1.17
N SER A 177 20.24 -7.17 -2.28
CA SER A 177 19.61 -7.40 -3.59
C SER A 177 19.47 -8.89 -3.88
N LYS A 178 18.27 -9.27 -4.31
CA LYS A 178 17.94 -10.55 -4.94
C LYS A 178 17.48 -10.36 -6.39
N SER A 179 17.65 -9.15 -6.92
CA SER A 179 17.27 -8.84 -8.29
C SER A 179 18.15 -9.60 -9.28
N LYS A 180 17.52 -10.17 -10.31
CA LYS A 180 18.21 -10.75 -11.47
C LYS A 180 18.71 -9.69 -12.45
N MET A 181 18.29 -8.43 -12.29
CA MET A 181 18.68 -7.30 -13.13
C MET A 181 20.15 -6.96 -12.92
N ARG A 182 20.91 -6.89 -13.99
CA ARG A 182 22.33 -6.45 -13.97
C ARG A 182 22.36 -4.94 -14.25
N PHE A 183 23.35 -4.25 -13.68
CA PHE A 183 23.54 -2.81 -13.93
C PHE A 183 23.74 -2.48 -15.41
N ALA A 184 24.38 -3.39 -16.16
CA ALA A 184 24.58 -3.26 -17.61
C ALA A 184 23.26 -3.25 -18.42
N ASP A 185 22.18 -3.76 -17.84
CA ASP A 185 20.85 -3.80 -18.48
C ASP A 185 20.10 -2.46 -18.32
N ILE A 186 20.65 -1.48 -17.60
CA ILE A 186 20.11 -0.13 -17.47
C ILE A 186 20.80 0.75 -18.51
N PRO A 187 20.12 1.13 -19.62
CA PRO A 187 20.72 1.97 -20.63
C PRO A 187 21.02 3.36 -20.04
N ASN A 188 22.31 3.72 -20.02
CA ASN A 188 22.84 5.06 -19.80
C ASN A 188 22.11 5.96 -18.81
N LEU A 189 22.31 5.74 -17.51
CA LEU A 189 21.93 6.72 -16.50
C LEU A 189 22.92 7.90 -16.53
N PHE A 190 22.54 8.98 -17.17
CA PHE A 190 23.27 10.25 -17.11
C PHE A 190 22.83 11.03 -15.87
N PHE A 191 23.73 11.21 -14.91
CA PHE A 191 23.54 12.19 -13.86
C PHE A 191 23.87 13.58 -14.43
N MET A 192 22.87 14.39 -14.71
CA MET A 192 23.07 15.81 -14.94
C MET A 192 23.27 16.51 -13.59
N HIS A 193 24.50 16.82 -13.24
CA HIS A 193 24.82 17.74 -12.16
C HIS A 193 24.41 19.15 -12.64
N LYS A 194 23.32 19.69 -12.14
CA LYS A 194 22.99 21.09 -12.34
C LYS A 194 23.61 21.84 -11.17
N GLU A 195 24.75 22.45 -11.42
CA GLU A 195 25.26 23.50 -10.54
C GLU A 195 24.24 24.61 -10.51
N GLY A 196 23.72 24.95 -9.32
CA GLY A 196 22.81 26.03 -9.06
C GLY A 196 23.53 27.30 -8.68
#